data_f0ebdc83e2e2260a7d9274c18e229446
#
_entry.id   f0ebdc83e2e2260a7d9274c18e229446
#
_cell.length_a   1.000
_cell.length_b   1.000
_cell.length_c   1.000
_cell.angle_alpha   90.00
_cell.angle_beta   90.00
_cell.angle_gamma   90.00
#
_symmetry.space_group_name_H-M   'P 1'
#
loop_
_entity.id
_entity.type
_entity.pdbx_description
1 polymer ?
#
loop_
_entity_poly.entity_id
_entity_poly.type
_entity_poly.pdbx_seq_one_letter_code
_entity_poly.pdbx_strand_id
1 'polypeptide(L)'
;MSVLLITYDHSKVDPGQDPVPMLVKKYKHVQLSDGSYAIETDEKTLTIFHKILPYLSRNAHLFVVTLMQPFSGQGLDHENDWLWKHLPEY
;
A
#
# COMPACT_ATOMS: atom_id res chain seq x y z
N MET A 1 -7.13 11.37 -8.67
CA MET A 1 -6.34 10.88 -7.54
C MET A 1 -5.40 9.79 -8.00
N SER A 2 -4.27 9.67 -7.34
CA SER A 2 -3.33 8.59 -7.62
C SER A 2 -3.64 7.37 -6.76
N VAL A 3 -3.15 6.22 -7.20
CA VAL A 3 -3.16 5.00 -6.40
C VAL A 3 -1.72 4.63 -6.12
N LEU A 4 -1.41 4.40 -4.86
CA LEU A 4 -0.06 4.04 -4.41
C LEU A 4 -0.06 2.63 -3.84
N LEU A 5 0.97 1.87 -4.19
CA LEU A 5 1.26 0.58 -3.56
C LEU A 5 2.20 0.81 -2.40
N ILE A 6 1.83 0.30 -1.23
CA ILE A 6 2.71 0.21 -0.07
C ILE A 6 3.09 -1.26 0.07
N THR A 7 4.38 -1.56 0.04
CA THR A 7 4.87 -2.92 0.26
C THR A 7 6.01 -2.90 1.26
N TYR A 8 5.96 -3.78 2.27
CA TYR A 8 6.92 -3.78 3.36
C TYR A 8 7.04 -5.16 4.01
N ASP A 9 8.10 -5.36 4.79
CA ASP A 9 8.37 -6.60 5.52
C ASP A 9 7.56 -6.61 6.82
N HIS A 10 6.29 -7.01 6.76
CA HIS A 10 5.43 -6.95 7.94
C HIS A 10 5.94 -7.86 9.08
N SER A 11 6.66 -8.92 8.76
CA SER A 11 7.24 -9.84 9.75
C SER A 11 8.38 -9.22 10.55
N LYS A 12 8.94 -8.10 10.09
CA LYS A 12 10.01 -7.37 10.78
C LYS A 12 9.50 -6.18 11.58
N VAL A 13 8.20 -6.09 11.77
CA VAL A 13 7.54 -5.05 12.56
C VAL A 13 6.89 -5.74 13.75
N ASP A 14 7.05 -5.18 14.95
CA ASP A 14 6.34 -5.69 16.11
C ASP A 14 4.84 -5.59 15.89
N PRO A 15 4.07 -6.68 16.10
CA PRO A 15 2.64 -6.69 15.75
C PRO A 15 1.84 -5.56 16.38
N GLY A 16 2.23 -5.11 17.57
CA GLY A 16 1.55 -3.99 18.24
C GLY A 16 1.99 -2.62 17.76
N GLN A 17 2.99 -2.53 16.88
CA GLN A 17 3.57 -1.26 16.43
C GLN A 17 3.50 -1.06 14.94
N ASP A 18 2.85 -1.96 14.19
CA ASP A 18 2.72 -1.82 12.74
C ASP A 18 1.78 -0.65 12.42
N PRO A 19 2.30 0.43 11.81
CA PRO A 19 1.47 1.61 11.54
C PRO A 19 0.58 1.45 10.31
N VAL A 20 0.88 0.50 9.44
CA VAL A 20 0.26 0.43 8.11
C VAL A 20 -1.22 0.10 8.16
N PRO A 21 -1.69 -0.90 8.94
CA PRO A 21 -3.12 -1.18 9.00
C PRO A 21 -3.96 0.01 9.47
N MET A 22 -3.46 0.81 10.41
CA MET A 22 -4.17 2.00 10.89
C MET A 22 -4.09 3.14 9.88
N LEU A 23 -2.95 3.29 9.23
CA LEU A 23 -2.75 4.35 8.24
C LEU A 23 -3.70 4.17 7.05
N VAL A 24 -3.77 2.95 6.50
CA VAL A 24 -4.56 2.71 5.28
C VAL A 24 -6.06 2.90 5.51
N LYS A 25 -6.54 2.77 6.75
CA LYS A 25 -7.96 3.01 7.06
C LYS A 25 -8.40 4.45 6.81
N LYS A 26 -7.47 5.38 6.69
CA LYS A 26 -7.75 6.79 6.37
C LYS A 26 -8.00 7.02 4.89
N TYR A 27 -7.81 6.02 4.06
CA TYR A 27 -7.91 6.11 2.61
C TYR A 27 -8.84 5.03 2.07
N LYS A 28 -9.33 5.22 0.87
CA LYS A 28 -9.89 4.09 0.11
C LYS A 28 -8.72 3.16 -0.17
N HIS A 29 -8.86 1.91 0.21
CA HIS A 29 -7.73 0.98 0.17
C HIS A 29 -8.17 -0.45 -0.07
N VAL A 30 -7.21 -1.28 -0.44
CA VAL A 30 -7.37 -2.73 -0.48
C VAL A 30 -6.06 -3.36 -0.01
N GLN A 31 -6.18 -4.42 0.77
CA GLN A 31 -5.02 -5.24 1.15
C GLN A 31 -4.79 -6.30 0.08
N LEU A 32 -3.59 -6.34 -0.48
CA LEU A 32 -3.23 -7.30 -1.53
C LEU A 32 -2.51 -8.52 -0.98
N SER A 33 -1.78 -8.36 0.11
CA SER A 33 -1.12 -9.45 0.83
C SER A 33 -0.77 -8.94 2.23
N ASP A 34 -0.16 -9.79 3.05
CA ASP A 34 0.18 -9.44 4.43
C ASP A 34 1.03 -8.17 4.53
N GLY A 35 1.90 -7.94 3.57
CA GLY A 35 2.76 -6.75 3.54
C GLY A 35 2.48 -5.80 2.40
N SER A 36 1.32 -5.87 1.77
CA SER A 36 1.03 -5.06 0.58
C SER A 36 -0.38 -4.50 0.61
N TYR A 37 -0.47 -3.18 0.43
CA TYR A 37 -1.73 -2.44 0.37
C TYR A 37 -1.70 -1.49 -0.81
N ALA A 38 -2.86 -1.27 -1.44
CA ALA A 38 -3.03 -0.18 -2.39
C ALA A 38 -3.96 0.86 -1.77
N ILE A 39 -3.62 2.13 -1.91
CA ILE A 39 -4.42 3.25 -1.38
C ILE A 39 -4.67 4.28 -2.46
N GLU A 40 -5.82 4.94 -2.39
CA GLU A 40 -6.13 6.07 -3.28
C GLU A 40 -5.89 7.37 -2.52
N THR A 41 -5.04 8.23 -3.07
CA THR A 41 -4.66 9.47 -2.40
C THR A 41 -4.07 10.47 -3.38
N ASP A 42 -4.11 11.76 -3.02
CA ASP A 42 -3.38 12.81 -3.72
C ASP A 42 -2.00 13.07 -3.11
N GLU A 43 -1.67 12.41 -2.01
CA GLU A 43 -0.37 12.57 -1.37
C GLU A 43 0.72 11.90 -2.21
N LYS A 44 1.94 12.44 -2.10
CA LYS A 44 3.10 11.90 -2.83
C LYS A 44 3.62 10.63 -2.16
N THR A 45 4.30 9.80 -2.96
CA THR A 45 4.93 8.57 -2.44
C THR A 45 5.85 8.88 -1.26
N LEU A 46 6.63 9.96 -1.35
CA LEU A 46 7.56 10.35 -0.28
C LEU A 46 6.84 10.69 1.02
N THR A 47 5.68 11.33 0.92
CA THR A 47 4.88 11.68 2.10
C THR A 47 4.42 10.41 2.83
N ILE A 48 3.88 9.45 2.10
CA ILE A 48 3.45 8.17 2.67
C ILE A 48 4.64 7.40 3.24
N PHE A 49 5.75 7.38 2.50
CA PHE A 49 6.98 6.72 2.93
C PHE A 49 7.44 7.24 4.30
N HIS A 50 7.46 8.55 4.49
CA HIS A 50 7.90 9.15 5.76
C HIS A 50 6.92 8.91 6.92
N LYS A 51 5.66 8.64 6.63
CA LYS A 51 4.68 8.29 7.67
C LYS A 51 4.91 6.88 8.23
N ILE A 52 5.53 6.01 7.47
CA ILE A 52 5.71 4.60 7.83
C ILE A 52 7.13 4.33 8.33
N LEU A 53 8.12 4.92 7.68
CA LEU A 53 9.54 4.60 7.90
C LEU A 53 9.98 4.59 9.38
N PRO A 54 9.58 5.56 10.23
CA PRO A 54 10.06 5.59 11.62
C PRO A 54 9.68 4.38 12.46
N TYR A 55 8.68 3.62 12.02
CA TYR A 55 8.17 2.47 12.77
C TYR A 55 8.76 1.15 12.32
N LEU A 56 9.60 1.16 11.29
CA LEU A 56 10.21 -0.05 10.75
C LEU A 56 11.64 -0.22 11.28
N SER A 57 12.12 -1.46 11.34
CA SER A 57 13.51 -1.72 11.66
C SER A 57 14.41 -1.23 10.52
N ARG A 58 15.69 -0.99 10.83
CA ARG A 58 16.66 -0.48 9.86
C ARG A 58 16.82 -1.38 8.63
N ASN A 59 16.61 -2.69 8.81
CA ASN A 59 16.81 -3.67 7.75
C ASN A 59 15.51 -4.04 7.02
N ALA A 60 14.38 -3.45 7.40
CA ALA A 60 13.12 -3.75 6.75
C ALA A 60 13.04 -3.04 5.40
N HIS A 61 12.47 -3.72 4.43
CA HIS A 61 12.19 -3.11 3.13
C HIS A 61 10.87 -2.36 3.19
N LEU A 62 10.84 -1.20 2.56
CA LEU A 62 9.63 -0.41 2.39
C LEU A 62 9.68 0.28 1.04
N PHE A 63 8.69 0.04 0.22
CA PHE A 63 8.53 0.71 -1.06
C PHE A 63 7.13 1.31 -1.16
N VAL A 64 7.05 2.52 -1.67
CA VAL A 64 5.79 3.18 -2.01
C VAL A 64 5.88 3.54 -3.48
N VAL A 65 5.00 2.95 -4.29
CA VAL A 65 5.08 3.01 -5.75
C VAL A 65 3.77 3.51 -6.32
N THR A 66 3.81 4.39 -7.30
CA THR A 66 2.61 4.82 -8.00
C THR A 66 2.17 3.72 -8.96
N LEU A 67 0.86 3.40 -8.93
CA LEU A 67 0.27 2.36 -9.78
C LEU A 67 -0.62 2.96 -10.85
N MET A 68 -0.63 2.32 -12.01
CA MET A 68 -1.50 2.66 -13.15
C MET A 68 -1.92 1.36 -13.85
N GLN A 69 -3.01 1.44 -14.62
CA GLN A 69 -3.33 0.36 -15.56
C GLN A 69 -2.34 0.40 -16.74
N PRO A 70 -2.09 -0.71 -17.42
CA PRO A 70 -2.68 -2.02 -17.15
C PRO A 70 -2.01 -2.74 -15.99
N PHE A 71 -2.70 -3.73 -15.43
CA PHE A 71 -2.12 -4.63 -14.46
C PHE A 71 -2.60 -6.06 -14.72
N SER A 72 -1.87 -7.02 -14.19
CA SER A 72 -2.29 -8.42 -14.16
C SER A 72 -2.13 -8.91 -12.74
N GLY A 73 -3.12 -9.63 -12.25
CA GLY A 73 -3.08 -10.07 -10.86
C GLY A 73 -3.87 -11.34 -10.64
N GLN A 74 -3.43 -12.09 -9.65
CA GLN A 74 -4.12 -13.26 -9.15
C GLN A 74 -4.34 -13.05 -7.65
N GLY A 75 -5.60 -13.07 -7.24
CA GLY A 75 -5.98 -12.86 -5.85
C GLY A 75 -7.47 -13.06 -5.71
N LEU A 76 -8.04 -12.52 -4.65
CA LEU A 76 -9.48 -12.57 -4.44
C LEU A 76 -10.19 -11.63 -5.42
N ASP A 77 -11.44 -11.95 -5.77
CA ASP A 77 -12.20 -11.16 -6.73
C ASP A 77 -12.29 -9.68 -6.32
N HIS A 78 -12.53 -9.42 -5.03
CA HIS A 78 -12.65 -8.03 -4.57
C HIS A 78 -11.34 -7.24 -4.71
N GLU A 79 -10.19 -7.91 -4.66
CA GLU A 79 -8.89 -7.26 -4.85
C GLU A 79 -8.72 -6.80 -6.30
N ASN A 80 -9.01 -7.69 -7.25
CA ASN A 80 -8.93 -7.35 -8.66
C ASN A 80 -9.97 -6.29 -9.03
N ASP A 81 -11.19 -6.40 -8.52
CA ASP A 81 -12.25 -5.42 -8.79
C ASP A 81 -11.88 -4.03 -8.29
N TRP A 82 -11.29 -3.96 -7.09
CA TRP A 82 -10.83 -2.69 -6.53
C TRP A 82 -9.78 -2.04 -7.42
N LEU A 83 -8.80 -2.81 -7.89
CA LEU A 83 -7.73 -2.30 -8.75
C LEU A 83 -8.29 -1.81 -10.08
N TRP A 84 -9.17 -2.58 -10.72
CA TRP A 84 -9.80 -2.15 -11.97
C TRP A 84 -10.60 -0.86 -11.81
N LYS A 85 -11.26 -0.71 -10.68
CA LYS A 85 -12.11 0.45 -10.41
C LYS A 85 -11.30 1.71 -10.10
N HIS A 86 -10.18 1.58 -9.41
CA HIS A 86 -9.45 2.72 -8.85
C HIS A 86 -8.17 3.10 -9.58
N LEU A 87 -7.50 2.16 -10.27
CA LEU A 87 -6.26 2.48 -10.97
C LEU A 87 -6.51 3.44 -12.13
N PRO A 88 -5.73 4.54 -12.23
CA PRO A 88 -5.79 5.41 -13.39
C PRO A 88 -5.36 4.65 -14.65
N GLU A 89 -5.93 5.02 -15.78
CA GLU A 89 -5.50 4.49 -17.07
C GLU A 89 -4.16 5.13 -17.46
N TYR A 90 -3.36 4.33 -18.13
CA TYR A 90 -2.07 4.79 -18.65
C TYR A 90 -2.24 5.80 -19.77
#